data_8ce1c327b8ef8f235d50ca43c0b2c956
#
_entry.id   8ce1c327b8ef8f235d50ca43c0b2c956
#
_cell.length_a   1.000
_cell.length_b   1.000
_cell.length_c   1.000
_cell.angle_alpha   90.00
_cell.angle_beta   90.00
_cell.angle_gamma   90.00
#
_symmetry.space_group_name_H-M   'P 1'
#
loop_
_entity.id
_entity.type
_entity.pdbx_description
1 polymer ?
#
loop_
_entity_poly.entity_id
_entity_poly.type
_entity_poly.pdbx_seq_one_letter_code
_entity_poly.pdbx_strand_id
1 'polypeptide(L)'
;MNITLYKNIFAKICALLFAVFLWFFVMNEQNPPVESTFTVPLEVSNNLEGYSVDYNIENVKIKVRSQRNALMFVSETSFKAYVDLAGHSEGRQSLKIQVVLPQGFELVAVTPENLSIDIEKIINKAVPVDITLSGVPASGVSLGKALPATSEVYVEGPQSAVNSVKAVLGYINLAGKAEDFSIDVPLIAVNNEGKEVSNVKVIPRSVNVDISLVKGLYKKTVDIKTKLGNDLLADYMIKSIRTEPEKIDIYGDQRIVDKIEAIDTETIALANIDKDIIKEIKLELPVGINVIKDKINVHISVEKKKQ
;
A
#
# COMPACT_ATOMS: atom_id res chain seq x y z
N MET A 1 -69.32 46.16 -51.10
CA MET A 1 -67.89 45.91 -51.50
C MET A 1 -67.05 45.39 -50.31
N ASN A 2 -67.54 44.34 -49.61
CA ASN A 2 -66.70 43.79 -48.43
C ASN A 2 -66.69 42.28 -48.33
N ILE A 3 -67.30 41.52 -49.27
CA ILE A 3 -67.33 40.04 -49.16
C ILE A 3 -66.05 39.38 -49.72
N THR A 4 -65.38 40.04 -50.64
CA THR A 4 -64.10 39.52 -51.23
C THR A 4 -62.89 39.66 -50.32
N LEU A 5 -62.94 40.60 -49.37
CA LEU A 5 -61.83 40.76 -48.39
C LEU A 5 -61.83 39.62 -47.35
N TYR A 6 -62.97 39.14 -46.89
CA TYR A 6 -63.07 38.04 -45.91
C TYR A 6 -62.69 36.70 -46.51
N LYS A 7 -63.03 36.43 -47.78
CA LYS A 7 -62.57 35.18 -48.46
C LYS A 7 -61.04 35.08 -48.56
N ASN A 8 -60.40 36.22 -48.77
CA ASN A 8 -58.90 36.23 -48.82
C ASN A 8 -58.27 36.19 -47.43
N ILE A 9 -58.97 36.63 -46.36
CA ILE A 9 -58.41 36.56 -44.99
C ILE A 9 -58.35 35.12 -44.50
N PHE A 10 -59.40 34.31 -44.74
CA PHE A 10 -59.36 32.89 -44.36
C PHE A 10 -58.23 32.12 -45.07
N ALA A 11 -58.07 32.34 -46.38
CA ALA A 11 -56.98 31.74 -47.14
C ALA A 11 -55.57 32.16 -46.62
N LYS A 12 -55.45 33.44 -46.23
CA LYS A 12 -54.22 33.97 -45.65
C LYS A 12 -53.87 33.35 -44.25
N ILE A 13 -54.92 33.19 -43.42
CA ILE A 13 -54.79 32.54 -42.11
C ILE A 13 -54.42 31.08 -42.29
N CYS A 14 -55.09 30.36 -43.21
CA CYS A 14 -54.66 28.93 -43.49
C CYS A 14 -53.24 28.84 -44.05
N ALA A 15 -52.83 29.74 -44.94
CA ALA A 15 -51.51 29.79 -45.47
C ALA A 15 -50.45 30.09 -44.36
N LEU A 16 -50.78 31.00 -43.43
CA LEU A 16 -49.95 31.33 -42.28
C LEU A 16 -49.80 30.11 -41.35
N LEU A 17 -50.91 29.47 -41.00
CA LEU A 17 -50.93 28.27 -40.18
C LEU A 17 -50.14 27.14 -40.83
N PHE A 18 -50.26 26.96 -42.13
CA PHE A 18 -49.52 25.95 -42.88
C PHE A 18 -48.01 26.27 -42.95
N ALA A 19 -47.68 27.56 -43.12
CA ALA A 19 -46.27 28.00 -43.07
C ALA A 19 -45.61 27.76 -41.68
N VAL A 20 -46.36 28.06 -40.59
CA VAL A 20 -45.90 27.79 -39.21
C VAL A 20 -45.78 26.29 -38.97
N PHE A 21 -46.73 25.49 -39.45
CA PHE A 21 -46.68 24.04 -39.37
C PHE A 21 -45.49 23.47 -40.14
N LEU A 22 -45.25 23.90 -41.37
CA LEU A 22 -44.10 23.50 -42.16
C LEU A 22 -42.77 23.96 -41.52
N TRP A 23 -42.74 25.17 -40.99
CA TRP A 23 -41.58 25.68 -40.28
C TRP A 23 -41.26 24.81 -39.04
N PHE A 24 -42.30 24.48 -38.26
CA PHE A 24 -42.11 23.59 -37.08
C PHE A 24 -41.70 22.19 -37.51
N PHE A 25 -42.28 21.63 -38.58
CA PHE A 25 -41.90 20.33 -39.13
C PHE A 25 -40.44 20.31 -39.60
N VAL A 26 -40.05 21.33 -40.39
CA VAL A 26 -38.67 21.43 -40.89
C VAL A 26 -37.70 21.67 -39.75
N MET A 27 -38.05 22.51 -38.77
CA MET A 27 -37.20 22.73 -37.59
C MET A 27 -36.98 21.44 -36.77
N ASN A 28 -38.02 20.63 -36.63
CA ASN A 28 -37.92 19.36 -35.93
C ASN A 28 -37.07 18.31 -36.72
N GLU A 29 -37.10 18.37 -38.04
CA GLU A 29 -36.34 17.48 -38.91
C GLU A 29 -34.88 17.91 -39.07
N GLN A 30 -34.56 19.20 -38.92
CA GLN A 30 -33.19 19.73 -39.02
C GLN A 30 -32.36 19.53 -37.75
N ASN A 31 -32.98 19.26 -36.59
CA ASN A 31 -32.28 19.08 -35.33
C ASN A 31 -32.75 17.81 -34.58
N PRO A 32 -32.58 16.63 -35.22
CA PRO A 32 -32.99 15.36 -34.61
C PRO A 32 -32.24 15.10 -33.34
N PRO A 33 -32.81 14.41 -32.34
CA PRO A 33 -32.09 13.94 -31.18
C PRO A 33 -31.06 12.87 -31.61
N VAL A 34 -29.83 13.05 -31.21
CA VAL A 34 -28.72 12.12 -31.46
C VAL A 34 -28.11 11.68 -30.15
N GLU A 35 -27.46 10.51 -30.18
CA GLU A 35 -26.77 9.97 -29.03
C GLU A 35 -25.30 10.25 -29.14
N SER A 36 -24.68 10.58 -28.01
CA SER A 36 -23.23 10.75 -27.88
C SER A 36 -22.74 10.16 -26.57
N THR A 37 -21.46 9.76 -26.57
CA THR A 37 -20.81 9.17 -25.39
C THR A 37 -19.70 10.11 -24.90
N PHE A 38 -19.71 10.40 -23.61
CA PHE A 38 -18.73 11.22 -22.94
C PHE A 38 -18.03 10.41 -21.87
N THR A 39 -16.75 10.69 -21.63
CA THR A 39 -15.97 10.10 -20.54
C THR A 39 -15.86 11.13 -19.42
N VAL A 40 -16.40 10.79 -18.25
CA VAL A 40 -16.55 11.72 -17.12
C VAL A 40 -15.82 11.13 -15.92
N PRO A 41 -15.05 11.94 -15.16
CA PRO A 41 -14.44 11.48 -13.92
C PRO A 41 -15.53 11.09 -12.91
N LEU A 42 -15.24 10.03 -12.15
CA LEU A 42 -16.11 9.55 -11.09
C LEU A 42 -15.72 10.19 -9.76
N GLU A 43 -16.67 10.82 -9.12
CA GLU A 43 -16.50 11.43 -7.80
C GLU A 43 -17.21 10.61 -6.73
N VAL A 44 -16.65 10.60 -5.52
CA VAL A 44 -17.31 10.02 -4.35
C VAL A 44 -17.90 11.13 -3.51
N SER A 45 -19.19 11.04 -3.26
CA SER A 45 -19.96 12.02 -2.48
C SER A 45 -20.27 11.48 -1.08
N ASN A 46 -20.41 12.39 -0.10
CA ASN A 46 -20.70 12.06 1.32
C ASN A 46 -19.68 11.09 1.92
N ASN A 47 -18.39 11.41 1.71
CA ASN A 47 -17.30 10.61 2.25
C ASN A 47 -17.44 10.43 3.75
N LEU A 48 -17.29 9.20 4.25
CA LEU A 48 -17.40 8.88 5.66
C LEU A 48 -16.11 9.28 6.40
N GLU A 49 -16.21 10.14 7.40
CA GLU A 49 -15.05 10.50 8.23
C GLU A 49 -14.49 9.27 8.95
N GLY A 50 -13.16 9.09 8.88
CA GLY A 50 -12.47 7.95 9.48
C GLY A 50 -12.54 6.67 8.68
N TYR A 51 -13.00 6.72 7.42
CA TYR A 51 -13.02 5.58 6.51
C TYR A 51 -12.21 5.86 5.25
N SER A 52 -11.61 4.82 4.72
CA SER A 52 -10.99 4.78 3.39
C SER A 52 -11.93 4.12 2.42
N VAL A 53 -11.99 4.64 1.21
CA VAL A 53 -12.82 4.10 0.13
C VAL A 53 -11.90 3.72 -1.01
N ASP A 54 -11.85 2.43 -1.32
CA ASP A 54 -11.05 1.89 -2.42
C ASP A 54 -11.97 1.45 -3.57
N TYR A 55 -11.62 1.89 -4.78
CA TYR A 55 -12.29 1.52 -6.02
C TYR A 55 -11.33 1.62 -7.22
N ASN A 56 -11.60 0.83 -8.23
CA ASN A 56 -10.68 0.63 -9.36
C ASN A 56 -11.06 1.39 -10.66
N ILE A 57 -12.01 2.32 -10.59
CA ILE A 57 -12.52 3.04 -11.76
C ILE A 57 -12.45 4.55 -11.50
N GLU A 58 -11.61 5.24 -12.24
CA GLU A 58 -11.47 6.70 -12.16
C GLU A 58 -12.45 7.44 -13.08
N ASN A 59 -12.85 6.82 -14.19
CA ASN A 59 -13.69 7.42 -15.20
C ASN A 59 -14.83 6.49 -15.63
N VAL A 60 -15.97 7.07 -15.92
CA VAL A 60 -17.15 6.35 -16.43
C VAL A 60 -17.56 6.90 -17.78
N LYS A 61 -18.12 6.04 -18.62
CA LYS A 61 -18.69 6.43 -19.91
C LYS A 61 -20.19 6.64 -19.73
N ILE A 62 -20.65 7.84 -20.05
CA ILE A 62 -22.07 8.19 -20.06
C ILE A 62 -22.53 8.33 -21.49
N LYS A 63 -23.61 7.65 -21.84
CA LYS A 63 -24.29 7.79 -23.12
C LYS A 63 -25.51 8.65 -22.94
N VAL A 64 -25.55 9.77 -23.60
CA VAL A 64 -26.63 10.73 -23.49
C VAL A 64 -27.29 10.97 -24.83
N ARG A 65 -28.57 11.37 -24.81
CA ARG A 65 -29.34 11.78 -25.96
C ARG A 65 -29.73 13.26 -25.82
N SER A 66 -29.47 14.02 -26.86
CA SER A 66 -29.86 15.43 -26.91
C SER A 66 -30.03 15.90 -28.36
N GLN A 67 -30.52 17.10 -28.52
CA GLN A 67 -30.56 17.73 -29.83
C GLN A 67 -29.15 17.95 -30.35
N ARG A 68 -28.96 17.80 -31.65
CA ARG A 68 -27.65 17.88 -32.31
C ARG A 68 -26.89 19.17 -32.03
N ASN A 69 -27.61 20.30 -32.03
CA ASN A 69 -27.02 21.60 -31.72
C ASN A 69 -26.52 21.70 -30.27
N ALA A 70 -27.24 21.13 -29.29
CA ALA A 70 -26.84 21.15 -27.89
C ALA A 70 -25.55 20.35 -27.68
N LEU A 71 -25.35 19.23 -28.39
CA LEU A 71 -24.14 18.41 -28.33
C LEU A 71 -22.91 19.12 -28.87
N MET A 72 -23.04 20.09 -29.77
CA MET A 72 -21.92 20.85 -30.33
C MET A 72 -21.31 21.85 -29.32
N PHE A 73 -22.04 22.26 -28.32
CA PHE A 73 -21.62 23.30 -27.36
C PHE A 73 -21.39 22.76 -25.94
N VAL A 74 -21.65 21.47 -25.69
CA VAL A 74 -21.45 20.86 -24.39
C VAL A 74 -20.03 20.33 -24.26
N SER A 75 -19.42 20.51 -23.10
CA SER A 75 -18.11 19.91 -22.75
C SER A 75 -18.31 18.74 -21.77
N GLU A 76 -17.31 17.87 -21.66
CA GLU A 76 -17.30 16.76 -20.69
C GLU A 76 -17.46 17.25 -19.25
N THR A 77 -16.93 18.44 -18.94
CA THR A 77 -17.02 19.07 -17.62
C THR A 77 -18.44 19.51 -17.22
N SER A 78 -19.37 19.54 -18.19
CA SER A 78 -20.78 19.86 -17.93
C SER A 78 -21.54 18.68 -17.31
N PHE A 79 -20.98 17.50 -17.37
CA PHE A 79 -21.54 16.29 -16.80
C PHE A 79 -20.82 15.93 -15.51
N LYS A 80 -21.55 15.44 -14.52
CA LYS A 80 -20.96 14.91 -13.28
C LYS A 80 -21.46 13.50 -13.04
N ALA A 81 -20.53 12.61 -12.76
CA ALA A 81 -20.82 11.25 -12.33
C ALA A 81 -20.31 11.05 -10.89
N TYR A 82 -21.16 10.52 -10.02
CA TYR A 82 -20.79 10.32 -8.64
C TYR A 82 -21.44 9.09 -8.03
N VAL A 83 -20.84 8.60 -6.95
CA VAL A 83 -21.41 7.58 -6.08
C VAL A 83 -21.66 8.20 -4.71
N ASP A 84 -22.84 8.00 -4.17
CA ASP A 84 -23.23 8.51 -2.86
C ASP A 84 -23.02 7.45 -1.79
N LEU A 85 -22.20 7.77 -0.77
CA LEU A 85 -21.92 6.91 0.36
C LEU A 85 -22.87 7.12 1.55
N ALA A 86 -23.85 8.03 1.45
CA ALA A 86 -24.79 8.28 2.53
C ALA A 86 -25.56 7.02 2.91
N GLY A 87 -25.52 6.66 4.19
CA GLY A 87 -26.21 5.48 4.72
C GLY A 87 -25.54 4.12 4.44
N HIS A 88 -24.37 4.13 3.80
CA HIS A 88 -23.56 2.92 3.60
C HIS A 88 -22.61 2.69 4.77
N SER A 89 -22.26 1.43 4.99
CA SER A 89 -21.40 0.98 6.10
C SER A 89 -20.14 0.29 5.58
N GLU A 90 -19.27 -0.06 6.48
CA GLU A 90 -18.03 -0.81 6.22
C GLU A 90 -18.27 -2.09 5.43
N GLY A 91 -17.35 -2.41 4.53
CA GLY A 91 -17.30 -3.62 3.72
C GLY A 91 -17.42 -3.37 2.23
N ARG A 92 -17.38 -4.48 1.48
CA ARG A 92 -17.51 -4.46 0.02
C ARG A 92 -18.95 -4.29 -0.39
N GLN A 93 -19.21 -3.27 -1.21
CA GLN A 93 -20.54 -2.92 -1.69
C GLN A 93 -20.54 -2.64 -3.19
N SER A 94 -21.69 -2.81 -3.81
CA SER A 94 -21.90 -2.44 -5.21
C SER A 94 -22.92 -1.30 -5.26
N LEU A 95 -22.46 -0.12 -5.63
CA LEU A 95 -23.27 1.09 -5.62
C LEU A 95 -23.54 1.56 -7.04
N LYS A 96 -24.78 2.08 -7.25
CA LYS A 96 -25.18 2.61 -8.53
C LYS A 96 -24.54 3.98 -8.76
N ILE A 97 -23.96 4.17 -9.95
CA ILE A 97 -23.39 5.44 -10.37
C ILE A 97 -24.53 6.39 -10.73
N GLN A 98 -24.54 7.55 -10.09
CA GLN A 98 -25.49 8.64 -10.36
C GLN A 98 -24.86 9.65 -11.30
N VAL A 99 -25.67 10.22 -12.18
CA VAL A 99 -25.21 11.19 -13.17
C VAL A 99 -26.07 12.45 -13.10
N VAL A 100 -25.43 13.60 -13.05
CA VAL A 100 -26.07 14.90 -13.19
C VAL A 100 -25.84 15.39 -14.62
N LEU A 101 -26.92 15.68 -15.28
CA LEU A 101 -26.94 16.12 -16.67
C LEU A 101 -27.35 17.61 -16.76
N PRO A 102 -26.81 18.37 -17.71
CA PRO A 102 -27.35 19.70 -18.04
C PRO A 102 -28.74 19.63 -18.65
N GLN A 103 -29.45 20.76 -18.67
CA GLN A 103 -30.81 20.85 -19.26
C GLN A 103 -30.79 20.45 -20.73
N GLY A 104 -31.82 19.70 -21.14
CA GLY A 104 -31.98 19.23 -22.51
C GLY A 104 -31.19 17.95 -22.86
N PHE A 105 -30.58 17.32 -21.88
CA PHE A 105 -29.92 16.02 -22.04
C PHE A 105 -30.67 14.92 -21.29
N GLU A 106 -30.78 13.76 -21.94
CA GLU A 106 -31.37 12.55 -21.36
C GLU A 106 -30.31 11.48 -21.22
N LEU A 107 -30.26 10.80 -20.07
CA LEU A 107 -29.37 9.67 -19.84
C LEU A 107 -29.89 8.43 -20.57
N VAL A 108 -29.08 7.86 -21.45
CA VAL A 108 -29.38 6.59 -22.14
C VAL A 108 -28.72 5.41 -21.39
N ALA A 109 -27.45 5.54 -21.03
CA ALA A 109 -26.72 4.50 -20.32
C ALA A 109 -25.50 5.07 -19.58
N VAL A 110 -25.09 4.37 -18.54
CA VAL A 110 -23.82 4.57 -17.82
C VAL A 110 -23.03 3.26 -17.87
N THR A 111 -21.75 3.35 -18.17
CA THR A 111 -20.89 2.15 -18.23
C THR A 111 -19.61 2.39 -17.42
N PRO A 112 -19.39 1.63 -16.36
CA PRO A 112 -20.29 0.63 -15.76
C PRO A 112 -21.52 1.29 -15.06
N GLU A 113 -22.60 0.56 -14.89
CA GLU A 113 -23.80 1.06 -14.17
C GLU A 113 -23.59 1.07 -12.65
N ASN A 114 -22.85 0.09 -12.14
CA ASN A 114 -22.54 -0.05 -10.73
C ASN A 114 -21.03 -0.03 -10.52
N LEU A 115 -20.62 0.54 -9.41
CA LEU A 115 -19.25 0.56 -8.91
C LEU A 115 -19.12 -0.40 -7.73
N SER A 116 -18.17 -1.32 -7.81
CA SER A 116 -17.76 -2.10 -6.63
C SER A 116 -16.76 -1.26 -5.84
N ILE A 117 -17.10 -0.96 -4.59
CA ILE A 117 -16.26 -0.21 -3.67
C ILE A 117 -16.00 -1.05 -2.42
N ASP A 118 -14.85 -0.81 -1.81
CA ASP A 118 -14.49 -1.37 -0.51
C ASP A 118 -14.33 -0.21 0.49
N ILE A 119 -15.16 -0.21 1.54
CA ILE A 119 -15.18 0.81 2.59
C ILE A 119 -14.53 0.20 3.82
N GLU A 120 -13.35 0.67 4.19
CA GLU A 120 -12.62 0.20 5.36
C GLU A 120 -12.40 1.32 6.38
N LYS A 121 -12.50 0.95 7.66
CA LYS A 121 -12.17 1.87 8.74
C LYS A 121 -10.69 2.23 8.71
N ILE A 122 -10.37 3.51 8.85
CA ILE A 122 -9.00 3.96 9.08
C ILE A 122 -8.66 3.70 10.54
N ILE A 123 -7.61 2.91 10.76
CA ILE A 123 -7.09 2.63 12.10
C ILE A 123 -5.66 3.11 12.24
N ASN A 124 -5.25 3.24 13.50
CA ASN A 124 -3.89 3.61 13.88
C ASN A 124 -3.33 2.52 14.78
N LYS A 125 -2.12 2.02 14.49
CA LYS A 125 -1.48 0.91 15.21
C LYS A 125 -0.02 1.25 15.47
N ALA A 126 0.44 1.04 16.70
CA ALA A 126 1.86 1.10 17.04
C ALA A 126 2.58 -0.12 16.47
N VAL A 127 3.70 0.11 15.79
CA VAL A 127 4.50 -0.91 15.11
C VAL A 127 5.98 -0.67 15.43
N PRO A 128 6.76 -1.74 15.69
CA PRO A 128 8.18 -1.61 15.99
C PRO A 128 8.98 -1.10 14.79
N VAL A 129 10.02 -0.32 15.10
CA VAL A 129 10.99 0.19 14.12
C VAL A 129 12.21 -0.73 14.11
N ASP A 130 12.49 -1.29 12.95
CA ASP A 130 13.68 -2.11 12.71
C ASP A 130 14.68 -1.34 11.82
N ILE A 131 15.89 -1.11 12.32
CA ILE A 131 16.95 -0.46 11.55
C ILE A 131 17.84 -1.51 10.92
N THR A 132 17.88 -1.50 9.60
CA THR A 132 18.76 -2.36 8.80
C THR A 132 20.03 -1.61 8.43
N LEU A 133 21.16 -2.15 8.85
CA LEU A 133 22.48 -1.59 8.57
C LEU A 133 23.11 -2.30 7.39
N SER A 134 23.76 -1.54 6.51
CA SER A 134 24.48 -2.04 5.35
C SER A 134 25.85 -1.38 5.19
N GLY A 135 26.72 -1.96 4.39
CA GLY A 135 28.07 -1.44 4.18
C GLY A 135 29.02 -1.74 5.33
N VAL A 136 30.32 -1.47 5.11
CA VAL A 136 31.40 -1.67 6.08
C VAL A 136 31.96 -0.31 6.46
N PRO A 137 32.06 0.01 7.77
CA PRO A 137 32.73 1.23 8.24
C PRO A 137 34.17 1.34 7.72
N ALA A 138 34.79 2.49 7.93
CA ALA A 138 36.21 2.71 7.57
C ALA A 138 37.11 1.70 8.23
N SER A 139 38.28 1.44 7.62
CA SER A 139 39.26 0.50 8.15
C SER A 139 39.67 0.84 9.59
N GLY A 140 39.68 -0.18 10.47
CA GLY A 140 39.93 0.00 11.89
C GLY A 140 38.79 0.62 12.70
N VAL A 141 37.62 0.70 12.14
CA VAL A 141 36.41 1.16 12.82
C VAL A 141 35.32 0.10 12.76
N SER A 142 34.58 -0.06 13.82
CA SER A 142 33.43 -0.98 13.90
C SER A 142 32.20 -0.28 14.47
N LEU A 143 31.03 -0.83 14.21
CA LEU A 143 29.80 -0.38 14.82
C LEU A 143 29.83 -0.64 16.33
N GLY A 144 29.62 0.39 17.13
CA GLY A 144 29.38 0.27 18.56
C GLY A 144 27.89 0.04 18.84
N LYS A 145 27.06 1.06 18.55
CA LYS A 145 25.60 1.00 18.76
C LYS A 145 24.87 1.77 17.66
N ALA A 146 23.65 1.34 17.38
CA ALA A 146 22.68 2.08 16.58
C ALA A 146 21.43 2.25 17.44
N LEU A 147 21.13 3.49 17.82
CA LEU A 147 20.04 3.81 18.73
C LEU A 147 19.01 4.70 18.02
N PRO A 148 17.87 4.17 17.60
CA PRO A 148 16.77 5.01 17.11
C PRO A 148 16.18 5.83 18.28
N ALA A 149 15.81 7.05 17.99
CA ALA A 149 15.17 7.97 18.97
C ALA A 149 13.85 7.41 19.51
N THR A 150 13.18 6.55 18.76
CA THR A 150 12.01 5.78 19.19
C THR A 150 12.07 4.34 18.70
N SER A 151 11.60 3.42 19.52
CA SER A 151 11.49 1.99 19.15
C SER A 151 10.19 1.63 18.45
N GLU A 152 9.19 2.51 18.49
CA GLU A 152 7.89 2.30 17.88
C GLU A 152 7.41 3.56 17.19
N VAL A 153 6.65 3.38 16.12
CA VAL A 153 5.96 4.44 15.36
C VAL A 153 4.53 4.03 15.08
N TYR A 154 3.71 5.00 14.73
CA TYR A 154 2.32 4.72 14.38
C TYR A 154 2.19 4.53 12.87
N VAL A 155 1.36 3.54 12.49
CA VAL A 155 0.96 3.28 11.12
C VAL A 155 -0.54 3.50 11.01
N GLU A 156 -0.94 4.44 10.16
CA GLU A 156 -2.33 4.84 9.93
C GLU A 156 -2.75 4.44 8.51
N GLY A 157 -3.94 3.90 8.35
CA GLY A 157 -4.49 3.53 7.04
C GLY A 157 -5.69 2.60 7.14
N PRO A 158 -6.15 2.05 5.99
CA PRO A 158 -7.21 1.05 5.96
C PRO A 158 -6.86 -0.13 6.87
N GLN A 159 -7.87 -0.66 7.55
CA GLN A 159 -7.69 -1.71 8.56
C GLN A 159 -6.98 -2.95 8.01
N SER A 160 -7.32 -3.40 6.82
CA SER A 160 -6.68 -4.54 6.16
C SER A 160 -5.18 -4.29 5.91
N ALA A 161 -4.83 -3.10 5.38
CA ALA A 161 -3.47 -2.70 5.11
C ALA A 161 -2.65 -2.60 6.40
N VAL A 162 -3.15 -1.88 7.43
CA VAL A 162 -2.46 -1.73 8.73
C VAL A 162 -2.28 -3.07 9.44
N ASN A 163 -3.25 -3.98 9.35
CA ASN A 163 -3.14 -5.32 9.95
C ASN A 163 -2.09 -6.19 9.24
N SER A 164 -1.82 -5.95 7.97
CA SER A 164 -0.78 -6.64 7.22
C SER A 164 0.64 -6.17 7.59
N VAL A 165 0.77 -4.97 8.19
CA VAL A 165 2.07 -4.42 8.59
C VAL A 165 2.61 -5.19 9.79
N LYS A 166 3.80 -5.74 9.64
CA LYS A 166 4.56 -6.42 10.69
C LYS A 166 5.53 -5.49 11.39
N ALA A 167 6.30 -4.73 10.63
CA ALA A 167 7.35 -3.85 11.13
C ALA A 167 7.50 -2.64 10.20
N VAL A 168 8.21 -1.64 10.71
CA VAL A 168 8.62 -0.48 9.92
C VAL A 168 10.14 -0.51 9.80
N LEU A 169 10.66 -0.51 8.57
CA LEU A 169 12.08 -0.62 8.28
C LEU A 169 12.70 0.73 7.95
N GLY A 170 13.90 0.96 8.50
CA GLY A 170 14.79 2.04 8.09
C GLY A 170 16.13 1.47 7.65
N TYR A 171 16.77 2.07 6.65
CA TYR A 171 18.03 1.61 6.09
C TYR A 171 19.14 2.63 6.30
N ILE A 172 20.29 2.19 6.84
CA ILE A 172 21.45 3.04 7.05
C ILE A 172 22.66 2.39 6.39
N ASN A 173 23.41 3.19 5.61
CA ASN A 173 24.65 2.74 5.02
C ASN A 173 25.85 3.24 5.84
N LEU A 174 26.65 2.30 6.35
CA LEU A 174 27.85 2.54 7.15
C LEU A 174 29.13 2.63 6.30
N ALA A 175 29.04 2.43 4.97
CA ALA A 175 30.23 2.35 4.12
C ALA A 175 31.14 3.58 4.27
N GLY A 176 32.41 3.36 4.65
CA GLY A 176 33.44 4.39 4.80
C GLY A 176 33.24 5.36 5.97
N LYS A 177 32.24 5.15 6.84
CA LYS A 177 32.04 5.98 8.03
C LYS A 177 33.13 5.69 9.06
N ALA A 178 33.72 6.76 9.63
CA ALA A 178 34.86 6.67 10.56
C ALA A 178 34.57 7.29 11.93
N GLU A 179 33.50 8.05 12.08
CA GLU A 179 33.12 8.79 13.28
C GLU A 179 31.62 8.63 13.58
N ASP A 180 31.27 8.87 14.84
CA ASP A 180 29.89 8.88 15.29
C ASP A 180 29.06 9.87 14.48
N PHE A 181 27.83 9.53 14.17
CA PHE A 181 26.91 10.43 13.45
C PHE A 181 25.46 10.13 13.79
N SER A 182 24.64 11.15 13.65
CA SER A 182 23.18 11.02 13.69
C SER A 182 22.61 11.22 12.29
N ILE A 183 21.58 10.50 11.97
CA ILE A 183 20.91 10.58 10.65
C ILE A 183 19.40 10.38 10.80
N ASP A 184 18.65 11.20 10.06
CA ASP A 184 17.22 10.99 9.91
C ASP A 184 16.94 9.94 8.84
N VAL A 185 16.38 8.82 9.26
CA VAL A 185 16.16 7.64 8.43
C VAL A 185 14.68 7.59 8.03
N PRO A 186 14.37 7.62 6.72
CA PRO A 186 13.02 7.43 6.24
C PRO A 186 12.56 6.00 6.56
N LEU A 187 11.29 5.89 6.92
CA LEU A 187 10.66 4.66 7.39
C LEU A 187 9.69 4.10 6.35
N ILE A 188 9.74 2.79 6.14
CA ILE A 188 8.91 2.06 5.19
C ILE A 188 8.19 0.94 5.94
N ALA A 189 6.85 0.93 5.84
CA ALA A 189 6.03 -0.14 6.41
C ALA A 189 6.14 -1.42 5.57
N VAL A 190 6.39 -2.57 6.21
CA VAL A 190 6.53 -3.86 5.52
C VAL A 190 5.64 -4.93 6.13
N ASN A 191 5.21 -5.87 5.30
CA ASN A 191 4.45 -7.04 5.70
C ASN A 191 5.36 -8.20 6.18
N ASN A 192 4.76 -9.36 6.49
CA ASN A 192 5.48 -10.56 6.92
C ASN A 192 6.48 -11.11 5.88
N GLU A 193 6.32 -10.79 4.61
CA GLU A 193 7.20 -11.18 3.52
C GLU A 193 8.33 -10.16 3.25
N GLY A 194 8.36 -9.06 4.02
CA GLY A 194 9.30 -7.96 3.82
C GLY A 194 8.95 -7.04 2.64
N LYS A 195 7.75 -7.17 2.07
CA LYS A 195 7.27 -6.29 0.99
C LYS A 195 6.65 -5.03 1.57
N GLU A 196 6.88 -3.91 0.89
CA GLU A 196 6.30 -2.62 1.24
C GLU A 196 4.76 -2.65 1.17
N VAL A 197 4.14 -2.04 2.18
CA VAL A 197 2.69 -1.80 2.24
C VAL A 197 2.44 -0.33 1.89
N SER A 198 2.02 -0.07 0.66
CA SER A 198 1.93 1.29 0.10
C SER A 198 0.73 2.11 0.59
N ASN A 199 -0.37 1.45 1.00
CA ASN A 199 -1.62 2.13 1.37
C ASN A 199 -1.69 2.55 2.84
N VAL A 200 -0.54 2.76 3.47
CA VAL A 200 -0.44 3.18 4.87
C VAL A 200 0.46 4.39 5.02
N LYS A 201 0.20 5.18 6.05
CA LYS A 201 0.99 6.35 6.42
C LYS A 201 1.76 6.05 7.70
N VAL A 202 3.09 6.14 7.65
CA VAL A 202 3.95 6.00 8.84
C VAL A 202 4.10 7.37 9.50
N ILE A 203 3.92 7.43 10.82
CA ILE A 203 3.96 8.66 11.63
C ILE A 203 4.85 8.45 12.85
N PRO A 204 6.00 9.15 12.98
CA PRO A 204 6.59 10.05 11.99
C PRO A 204 7.14 9.30 10.75
N ARG A 205 7.33 10.01 9.62
CA ARG A 205 7.85 9.44 8.36
C ARG A 205 9.33 9.07 8.41
N SER A 206 10.06 9.62 9.36
CA SER A 206 11.48 9.36 9.59
C SER A 206 11.75 9.32 11.09
N VAL A 207 12.82 8.62 11.47
CA VAL A 207 13.33 8.57 12.82
C VAL A 207 14.80 8.96 12.82
N ASN A 208 15.20 9.77 13.80
CA ASN A 208 16.60 10.06 14.02
C ASN A 208 17.26 8.84 14.65
N VAL A 209 18.41 8.45 14.11
CA VAL A 209 19.20 7.31 14.60
C VAL A 209 20.61 7.77 14.92
N ASP A 210 21.01 7.59 16.16
CA ASP A 210 22.38 7.84 16.62
C ASP A 210 23.22 6.60 16.40
N ILE A 211 24.26 6.76 15.59
CA ILE A 211 25.26 5.70 15.29
C ILE A 211 26.56 6.01 16.03
N SER A 212 26.93 5.12 16.92
CA SER A 212 28.23 5.16 17.59
C SER A 212 29.20 4.19 16.95
N LEU A 213 30.37 4.67 16.59
CA LEU A 213 31.44 3.91 15.96
C LEU A 213 32.66 3.81 16.90
N VAL A 214 33.23 2.62 17.04
CA VAL A 214 34.35 2.36 17.92
C VAL A 214 35.61 2.19 17.10
N LYS A 215 36.62 3.01 17.36
CA LYS A 215 37.95 2.92 16.72
C LYS A 215 38.79 1.90 17.44
N GLY A 216 39.57 1.13 16.68
CA GLY A 216 40.55 0.16 17.23
C GLY A 216 40.03 -1.25 17.44
N LEU A 217 38.81 -1.57 16.94
CA LEU A 217 38.30 -2.94 16.95
C LEU A 217 38.79 -3.72 15.72
N TYR A 218 39.28 -4.92 15.98
CA TYR A 218 39.67 -5.85 14.94
C TYR A 218 38.49 -6.67 14.48
N LYS A 219 38.36 -6.88 13.15
CA LYS A 219 37.29 -7.65 12.54
C LYS A 219 37.76 -9.05 12.20
N LYS A 220 36.98 -10.08 12.52
CA LYS A 220 37.13 -11.44 12.07
C LYS A 220 35.82 -12.07 11.70
N THR A 221 35.78 -12.82 10.61
CA THR A 221 34.62 -13.62 10.22
C THR A 221 34.76 -15.02 10.85
N VAL A 222 33.74 -15.46 11.59
CA VAL A 222 33.73 -16.73 12.30
C VAL A 222 32.46 -17.53 11.99
N ASP A 223 32.53 -18.84 12.20
CA ASP A 223 31.39 -19.73 12.04
C ASP A 223 30.36 -19.57 13.18
N ILE A 224 29.09 -19.89 12.91
CA ILE A 224 28.06 -19.92 13.95
C ILE A 224 27.82 -21.38 14.35
N LYS A 225 27.86 -21.67 15.65
CA LYS A 225 27.51 -22.97 16.21
C LYS A 225 26.17 -22.91 16.93
N THR A 226 25.29 -23.83 16.59
CA THR A 226 23.94 -23.90 17.23
C THR A 226 24.03 -24.77 18.49
N LYS A 227 23.54 -24.24 19.63
CA LYS A 227 23.29 -24.98 20.86
C LYS A 227 21.86 -25.49 20.87
N LEU A 228 21.68 -26.83 20.95
CA LEU A 228 20.38 -27.48 20.94
C LEU A 228 20.00 -27.93 22.34
N GLY A 229 18.73 -27.75 22.70
CA GLY A 229 18.13 -28.37 23.86
C GLY A 229 17.88 -29.89 23.63
N ASN A 230 17.75 -30.65 24.72
CA ASN A 230 17.56 -32.10 24.68
C ASN A 230 16.04 -32.46 24.73
N ASP A 231 15.16 -31.54 24.36
CA ASP A 231 13.72 -31.65 24.55
C ASP A 231 12.95 -32.00 23.26
N LEU A 232 13.65 -32.61 22.27
CA LEU A 232 13.00 -33.07 21.03
C LEU A 232 12.10 -34.29 21.35
N LEU A 233 10.93 -34.32 20.68
CA LEU A 233 9.99 -35.43 20.77
C LEU A 233 10.66 -36.77 20.45
N ALA A 234 10.36 -37.81 21.23
CA ALA A 234 11.02 -39.13 21.16
C ALA A 234 10.91 -39.81 19.78
N ASP A 235 9.81 -39.52 19.05
CA ASP A 235 9.52 -40.10 17.74
C ASP A 235 10.19 -39.37 16.57
N TYR A 236 10.91 -38.27 16.84
CA TYR A 236 11.54 -37.45 15.81
C TYR A 236 13.07 -37.44 15.96
N MET A 237 13.71 -37.15 14.84
CA MET A 237 15.15 -36.88 14.78
C MET A 237 15.42 -35.64 13.93
N ILE A 238 16.52 -34.97 14.26
CA ILE A 238 16.95 -33.80 13.47
C ILE A 238 17.59 -34.31 12.18
N LYS A 239 17.05 -33.87 11.05
CA LYS A 239 17.57 -34.18 9.73
C LYS A 239 18.69 -33.23 9.31
N SER A 240 18.50 -31.94 9.52
CA SER A 240 19.50 -30.91 9.23
C SER A 240 19.26 -29.66 10.05
N ILE A 241 20.33 -28.91 10.31
CA ILE A 241 20.27 -27.57 10.89
C ILE A 241 21.16 -26.67 10.01
N ARG A 242 20.61 -25.50 9.69
CA ARG A 242 21.33 -24.46 8.95
C ARG A 242 21.07 -23.12 9.59
N THR A 243 22.11 -22.32 9.70
CA THR A 243 22.02 -20.92 10.15
C THR A 243 22.04 -19.99 8.95
N GLU A 244 21.28 -18.93 9.02
CA GLU A 244 21.27 -17.86 8.02
C GLU A 244 21.51 -16.51 8.71
N PRO A 245 22.71 -15.93 8.53
CA PRO A 245 23.88 -16.40 7.76
C PRO A 245 24.62 -17.60 8.40
N GLU A 246 25.47 -18.31 7.63
CA GLU A 246 26.31 -19.40 8.14
C GLU A 246 27.52 -18.87 8.94
N LYS A 247 27.99 -17.68 8.57
CA LYS A 247 29.15 -17.02 9.19
C LYS A 247 28.78 -15.61 9.61
N ILE A 248 29.44 -15.12 10.65
CA ILE A 248 29.21 -13.78 11.16
C ILE A 248 30.51 -13.03 11.36
N ASP A 249 30.48 -11.71 11.12
CA ASP A 249 31.59 -10.82 11.41
C ASP A 249 31.49 -10.35 12.86
N ILE A 250 32.57 -10.66 13.61
CA ILE A 250 32.74 -10.22 14.99
C ILE A 250 33.77 -9.08 15.04
N TYR A 251 33.60 -8.20 15.99
CA TYR A 251 34.43 -7.02 16.21
C TYR A 251 34.82 -6.91 17.66
N GLY A 252 36.09 -6.59 17.94
CA GLY A 252 36.56 -6.47 19.28
C GLY A 252 38.08 -6.18 19.36
N ASP A 253 38.64 -6.22 20.57
CA ASP A 253 40.10 -6.18 20.75
C ASP A 253 40.74 -7.36 20.02
N GLN A 254 41.81 -7.10 19.27
CA GLN A 254 42.50 -8.11 18.46
C GLN A 254 42.83 -9.37 19.24
N ARG A 255 43.33 -9.21 20.48
CA ARG A 255 43.74 -10.32 21.36
C ARG A 255 42.55 -11.22 21.77
N ILE A 256 41.32 -10.66 21.78
CA ILE A 256 40.09 -11.40 22.09
C ILE A 256 39.58 -12.07 20.81
N VAL A 257 39.46 -11.29 19.71
CA VAL A 257 38.92 -11.73 18.41
C VAL A 257 39.75 -12.88 17.82
N ASP A 258 41.10 -12.83 17.93
CA ASP A 258 41.99 -13.88 17.40
C ASP A 258 41.73 -15.26 18.02
N LYS A 259 41.28 -15.30 19.27
CA LYS A 259 40.98 -16.54 20.01
C LYS A 259 39.61 -17.16 19.70
N ILE A 260 38.72 -16.41 19.04
CA ILE A 260 37.39 -16.87 18.75
C ILE A 260 37.36 -17.52 17.37
N GLU A 261 36.98 -18.79 17.30
CA GLU A 261 36.83 -19.56 16.08
C GLU A 261 35.35 -19.64 15.63
N ALA A 262 34.42 -19.60 16.58
CA ALA A 262 33.01 -19.66 16.34
C ALA A 262 32.24 -18.89 17.43
N ILE A 263 30.99 -18.47 17.11
CA ILE A 263 30.03 -17.90 18.06
C ILE A 263 28.88 -18.89 18.24
N ASP A 264 28.54 -19.14 19.51
CA ASP A 264 27.43 -20.00 19.87
C ASP A 264 26.09 -19.24 19.84
N THR A 265 25.01 -19.94 19.53
CA THR A 265 23.67 -19.43 19.76
C THR A 265 23.23 -19.67 21.21
N GLU A 266 22.26 -18.89 21.69
CA GLU A 266 21.44 -19.30 22.84
C GLU A 266 20.87 -20.70 22.59
N THR A 267 20.58 -21.43 23.69
CA THR A 267 20.04 -22.80 23.59
C THR A 267 18.69 -22.81 22.89
N ILE A 268 18.58 -23.53 21.81
CA ILE A 268 17.36 -23.64 20.99
C ILE A 268 16.48 -24.73 21.61
N ALA A 269 15.37 -24.34 22.21
CA ALA A 269 14.34 -25.29 22.68
C ALA A 269 13.71 -26.03 21.49
N LEU A 270 13.72 -27.37 21.55
CA LEU A 270 13.18 -28.26 20.53
C LEU A 270 11.82 -28.86 20.91
N ALA A 271 11.25 -28.42 22.05
CA ALA A 271 9.96 -28.89 22.53
C ALA A 271 8.85 -28.73 21.49
N ASN A 272 8.08 -29.79 21.27
CA ASN A 272 6.91 -29.82 20.37
C ASN A 272 7.22 -29.53 18.89
N ILE A 273 8.46 -29.75 18.43
CA ILE A 273 8.81 -29.65 17.02
C ILE A 273 8.48 -30.98 16.32
N ASP A 274 7.48 -30.96 15.45
CA ASP A 274 7.01 -32.09 14.64
C ASP A 274 7.10 -31.87 13.13
N LYS A 275 7.59 -30.70 12.70
CA LYS A 275 7.78 -30.28 11.32
C LYS A 275 8.96 -29.31 11.19
N ASP A 276 9.37 -29.05 9.94
CA ASP A 276 10.40 -28.08 9.64
C ASP A 276 9.99 -26.68 10.10
N ILE A 277 10.90 -25.98 10.79
CA ILE A 277 10.66 -24.64 11.34
C ILE A 277 11.86 -23.73 11.12
N ILE A 278 11.58 -22.42 11.14
CA ILE A 278 12.58 -21.36 11.19
C ILE A 278 12.39 -20.62 12.52
N LYS A 279 13.46 -20.51 13.30
CA LYS A 279 13.47 -19.74 14.55
C LYS A 279 14.51 -18.62 14.49
N GLU A 280 14.12 -17.42 14.90
CA GLU A 280 15.07 -16.34 15.17
C GLU A 280 15.68 -16.55 16.56
N ILE A 281 17.01 -16.71 16.62
CA ILE A 281 17.76 -17.04 17.83
C ILE A 281 18.84 -16.01 18.05
N LYS A 282 19.05 -15.63 19.30
CA LYS A 282 20.08 -14.70 19.72
C LYS A 282 21.44 -15.42 19.82
N LEU A 283 22.51 -14.66 19.54
CA LEU A 283 23.87 -15.13 19.67
C LEU A 283 24.41 -14.90 21.10
N GLU A 284 25.13 -15.86 21.66
CA GLU A 284 25.87 -15.71 22.91
C GLU A 284 27.22 -15.06 22.62
N LEU A 285 27.32 -13.75 22.85
CA LEU A 285 28.53 -12.99 22.56
C LEU A 285 29.45 -12.96 23.78
N PRO A 286 30.75 -13.35 23.64
CA PRO A 286 31.74 -13.16 24.68
C PRO A 286 31.93 -11.69 25.04
N VAL A 287 32.37 -11.42 26.27
CA VAL A 287 32.65 -10.06 26.75
C VAL A 287 33.71 -9.39 25.87
N GLY A 288 33.42 -8.18 25.40
CA GLY A 288 34.32 -7.41 24.53
C GLY A 288 34.17 -7.72 23.04
N ILE A 289 33.21 -8.55 22.65
CA ILE A 289 32.85 -8.84 21.25
C ILE A 289 31.54 -8.17 20.90
N ASN A 290 31.55 -7.57 19.74
CA ASN A 290 30.37 -6.93 19.12
C ASN A 290 30.07 -7.57 17.77
N VAL A 291 28.78 -7.57 17.38
CA VAL A 291 28.32 -8.02 16.08
C VAL A 291 27.32 -6.96 15.55
N ILE A 292 27.12 -6.89 14.24
CA ILE A 292 26.14 -5.97 13.63
C ILE A 292 24.69 -6.40 13.94
N LYS A 293 24.45 -7.72 13.91
CA LYS A 293 23.16 -8.35 14.25
C LYS A 293 23.41 -9.43 15.30
N ASP A 294 22.75 -9.32 16.44
CA ASP A 294 22.85 -10.31 17.52
C ASP A 294 21.83 -11.45 17.41
N LYS A 295 20.98 -11.43 16.40
CA LYS A 295 19.98 -12.45 16.09
C LYS A 295 20.15 -13.00 14.68
N ILE A 296 19.94 -14.28 14.53
CA ILE A 296 20.02 -15.01 13.26
C ILE A 296 18.84 -15.95 13.09
N ASN A 297 18.53 -16.32 11.85
CA ASN A 297 17.56 -17.36 11.56
C ASN A 297 18.22 -18.73 11.60
N VAL A 298 17.60 -19.68 12.31
CA VAL A 298 18.02 -21.08 12.34
C VAL A 298 16.92 -21.93 11.72
N HIS A 299 17.25 -22.60 10.63
CA HIS A 299 16.39 -23.54 9.94
C HIS A 299 16.61 -24.93 10.54
N ILE A 300 15.58 -25.50 11.12
CA ILE A 300 15.61 -26.84 11.73
C ILE A 300 14.69 -27.73 10.92
N SER A 301 15.26 -28.78 10.30
CA SER A 301 14.48 -29.81 9.61
C SER A 301 14.47 -31.08 10.43
N VAL A 302 13.28 -31.65 10.63
CA VAL A 302 13.08 -32.86 11.42
C VAL A 302 12.45 -33.96 10.59
N GLU A 303 12.75 -35.21 10.92
CA GLU A 303 12.10 -36.36 10.33
C GLU A 303 11.64 -37.36 11.39
N LYS A 304 10.56 -38.08 11.11
CA LYS A 304 10.06 -39.12 11.98
C LYS A 304 11.00 -40.32 11.94
N LYS A 305 11.38 -40.85 13.11
CA LYS A 305 12.19 -42.06 13.18
C LYS A 305 11.48 -43.19 12.48
N LYS A 306 12.17 -43.86 11.55
CA LYS A 306 11.65 -45.11 10.98
C LYS A 306 11.66 -46.18 12.08
N GLN A 307 10.50 -46.74 12.39
CA GLN A 307 10.37 -47.92 13.21
C GLN A 307 11.06 -49.12 12.54
#